data_8ebe8a2a26c445e9b85c04e5c1682579
#
_entry.id   8ebe8a2a26c445e9b85c04e5c1682579
#
_cell.length_a   1.000
_cell.length_b   1.000
_cell.length_c   1.000
_cell.angle_alpha   90.00
_cell.angle_beta   90.00
_cell.angle_gamma   90.00
#
_symmetry.space_group_name_H-M   'P 1'
#
loop_
_entity.id
_entity.type
_entity.pdbx_description
1 polymer ?
#
loop_
_entity_poly.entity_id
_entity_poly.type
_entity_poly.pdbx_seq_one_letter_code
_entity_poly.pdbx_strand_id
1 'polypeptide(L)'
;ASDVYKRQVQVPGWVCCPREDLKERLASGKACDTPLEWPLLTHWLHEMSHDQVIDYMKRYNMWNLPDDKVKVIFVPCYLDGADGIFNMHYYDLLIGMDLTVYASYYEPWGYTPLESVAFHVPCITTNLSGFGLWVNQLLGKDGELTDGVQVVRRTDYNSSEVADAIKDAVTAYAAFTPQEAEKIRHKAADI
;
A
#
# COMPACT_ATOMS: atom_id res chain seq x y z
N ALA A 1 3.51 19.50 11.39
CA ALA A 1 3.45 18.05 11.10
C ALA A 1 3.95 17.74 9.68
N SER A 2 3.68 18.61 8.69
CA SER A 2 4.10 18.41 7.29
C SER A 2 5.63 18.42 7.06
N ASP A 3 6.39 19.08 7.94
CA ASP A 3 7.85 19.21 7.76
C ASP A 3 8.66 18.03 8.31
N VAL A 4 8.07 17.21 9.17
CA VAL A 4 8.73 16.01 9.70
C VAL A 4 8.75 14.92 8.62
N TYR A 5 7.69 14.79 7.84
CA TYR A 5 7.64 13.84 6.71
C TYR A 5 8.55 14.23 5.55
N LYS A 6 8.76 15.51 5.31
CA LYS A 6 9.71 15.99 4.28
C LYS A 6 11.18 15.72 4.62
N ARG A 7 11.48 15.35 5.87
CA ARG A 7 12.85 14.99 6.31
C ARG A 7 13.12 13.49 6.36
N GLN A 8 12.13 12.64 6.19
CA GLN A 8 12.37 11.21 6.04
C GLN A 8 12.94 10.94 4.66
N VAL A 9 14.26 10.85 4.68
CA VAL A 9 15.07 10.23 3.62
C VAL A 9 15.03 10.97 2.28
N GLN A 10 15.62 12.17 2.23
CA GLN A 10 16.43 12.43 1.06
C GLN A 10 17.66 11.50 1.14
N VAL A 11 17.52 10.27 0.72
CA VAL A 11 18.68 9.47 0.33
C VAL A 11 19.19 10.13 -0.94
N PRO A 12 20.41 10.70 -0.95
CA PRO A 12 20.98 11.28 -2.16
C PRO A 12 21.02 10.19 -3.23
N GLY A 13 20.26 10.34 -4.30
CA GLY A 13 20.28 9.41 -5.43
C GLY A 13 18.97 8.72 -5.80
N TRP A 14 17.89 8.83 -5.04
CA TRP A 14 16.61 8.25 -5.42
C TRP A 14 15.80 9.28 -6.24
N VAL A 15 16.10 9.36 -7.52
CA VAL A 15 15.29 10.16 -8.46
C VAL A 15 14.39 9.21 -9.21
N CYS A 16 13.13 9.12 -8.81
CA CYS A 16 12.10 8.55 -9.67
C CYS A 16 11.66 9.64 -10.66
N CYS A 17 11.83 9.39 -11.94
CA CYS A 17 11.30 10.28 -12.99
C CYS A 17 10.30 9.50 -13.87
N PRO A 18 9.22 10.15 -14.34
CA PRO A 18 8.28 9.53 -15.25
C PRO A 18 8.96 9.01 -16.51
N ARG A 19 8.46 7.89 -17.01
CA ARG A 19 8.93 7.30 -18.28
C ARG A 19 8.31 8.03 -19.45
N GLU A 20 9.07 8.93 -20.07
CA GLU A 20 8.58 9.69 -21.23
C GLU A 20 8.31 8.81 -22.44
N ASP A 21 9.07 7.72 -22.62
CA ASP A 21 8.82 6.71 -23.65
C ASP A 21 7.42 6.10 -23.55
N LEU A 22 6.95 5.83 -22.32
CA LEU A 22 5.61 5.33 -22.05
C LEU A 22 4.54 6.39 -22.34
N LYS A 23 4.78 7.64 -21.92
CA LYS A 23 3.86 8.77 -22.16
C LYS A 23 3.67 9.02 -23.65
N GLU A 24 4.75 9.05 -24.43
CA GLU A 24 4.69 9.24 -25.89
C GLU A 24 3.94 8.11 -26.58
N ARG A 25 4.13 6.87 -26.13
CA ARG A 25 3.40 5.71 -26.68
C ARG A 25 1.91 5.78 -26.37
N LEU A 26 1.52 6.12 -25.15
CA LEU A 26 0.12 6.31 -24.76
C LEU A 26 -0.53 7.45 -25.54
N ALA A 27 0.17 8.58 -25.71
CA ALA A 27 -0.32 9.73 -26.46
C ALA A 27 -0.48 9.45 -27.95
N SER A 28 0.34 8.56 -28.52
CA SER A 28 0.28 8.20 -29.96
C SER A 28 -0.97 7.39 -30.32
N GLY A 29 -1.65 6.79 -29.37
CA GLY A 29 -2.81 5.91 -29.59
C GLY A 29 -2.50 4.66 -30.42
N LYS A 30 -1.23 4.38 -30.70
CA LYS A 30 -0.82 3.20 -31.46
C LYS A 30 -0.85 1.97 -30.56
N ALA A 31 -1.47 0.90 -31.05
CA ALA A 31 -1.35 -0.41 -30.43
C ALA A 31 0.12 -0.79 -30.27
N CYS A 32 0.47 -1.29 -29.09
CA CYS A 32 1.84 -1.66 -28.80
C CYS A 32 2.04 -3.12 -29.25
N ASP A 33 2.53 -3.33 -30.46
CA ASP A 33 2.80 -4.66 -31.01
C ASP A 33 4.05 -5.31 -30.37
N THR A 34 4.84 -4.54 -29.65
CA THR A 34 6.00 -5.03 -28.90
C THR A 34 5.76 -4.93 -27.41
N PRO A 35 6.02 -5.99 -26.62
CA PRO A 35 5.93 -5.92 -25.18
C PRO A 35 6.81 -4.78 -24.64
N LEU A 36 6.29 -4.05 -23.65
CA LEU A 36 7.10 -3.10 -22.91
C LEU A 36 8.15 -3.88 -22.11
N GLU A 37 9.37 -3.41 -22.08
CA GLU A 37 10.43 -4.04 -21.28
C GLU A 37 10.07 -4.07 -19.78
N TRP A 38 9.34 -3.04 -19.32
CA TRP A 38 8.90 -2.89 -17.93
C TRP A 38 7.41 -2.50 -17.88
N PRO A 39 6.48 -3.43 -18.15
CA PRO A 39 5.06 -3.09 -18.38
C PRO A 39 4.34 -2.54 -17.15
N LEU A 40 4.86 -2.77 -15.94
CA LEU A 40 4.26 -2.31 -14.68
C LEU A 40 4.84 -1.00 -14.16
N LEU A 41 5.88 -0.47 -14.82
CA LEU A 41 6.60 0.69 -14.35
C LEU A 41 6.26 1.93 -15.16
N THR A 42 5.76 2.94 -14.45
CA THR A 42 5.53 4.27 -15.01
C THR A 42 6.71 5.22 -14.81
N HIS A 43 7.67 4.83 -14.00
CA HIS A 43 8.85 5.62 -13.61
C HIS A 43 10.14 4.82 -13.78
N TRP A 44 11.25 5.53 -13.99
CA TRP A 44 12.57 4.96 -13.87
C TRP A 44 12.96 4.85 -12.40
N LEU A 45 13.35 3.65 -11.98
CA LEU A 45 13.84 3.38 -10.63
C LEU A 45 15.36 3.48 -10.62
N HIS A 46 15.93 3.71 -9.44
CA HIS A 46 17.38 3.76 -9.27
C HIS A 46 18.07 2.44 -9.66
N GLU A 47 17.48 1.33 -9.30
CA GLU A 47 17.99 -0.03 -9.59
C GLU A 47 16.95 -0.89 -10.29
N MET A 48 16.58 -0.51 -11.52
CA MET A 48 15.55 -1.19 -12.32
C MET A 48 15.72 -2.71 -12.40
N SER A 49 16.97 -3.19 -12.47
CA SER A 49 17.28 -4.61 -12.65
C SER A 49 17.25 -5.43 -11.36
N HIS A 50 17.24 -4.77 -10.20
CA HIS A 50 17.38 -5.41 -8.88
C HIS A 50 16.32 -4.95 -7.86
N ASP A 51 15.29 -4.25 -8.31
CA ASP A 51 14.20 -3.85 -7.43
C ASP A 51 13.40 -5.07 -6.96
N GLN A 52 13.31 -5.24 -5.64
CA GLN A 52 12.68 -6.42 -5.03
C GLN A 52 11.19 -6.53 -5.38
N VAL A 53 10.46 -5.41 -5.44
CA VAL A 53 9.03 -5.42 -5.79
C VAL A 53 8.85 -5.90 -7.21
N ILE A 54 9.67 -5.40 -8.15
CA ILE A 54 9.63 -5.81 -9.55
C ILE A 54 9.99 -7.29 -9.71
N ASP A 55 10.99 -7.77 -8.97
CA ASP A 55 11.39 -9.18 -9.00
C ASP A 55 10.27 -10.09 -8.48
N TYR A 56 9.54 -9.69 -7.45
CA TYR A 56 8.36 -10.41 -7.00
C TYR A 56 7.25 -10.41 -8.05
N MET A 57 6.95 -9.27 -8.67
CA MET A 57 5.95 -9.18 -9.73
C MET A 57 6.27 -10.12 -10.91
N LYS A 58 7.54 -10.15 -11.35
CA LYS A 58 8.02 -11.09 -12.37
C LYS A 58 7.85 -12.55 -11.94
N ARG A 59 8.27 -12.87 -10.71
CA ARG A 59 8.22 -14.24 -10.18
C ARG A 59 6.79 -14.79 -10.12
N TYR A 60 5.81 -13.94 -9.82
CA TYR A 60 4.40 -14.33 -9.67
C TYR A 60 3.56 -14.01 -10.90
N ASN A 61 4.17 -13.63 -12.03
CA ASN A 61 3.49 -13.29 -13.29
C ASN A 61 2.41 -12.21 -13.12
N MET A 62 2.68 -11.19 -12.32
CA MET A 62 1.76 -10.07 -12.08
C MET A 62 1.97 -8.97 -13.14
N TRP A 63 1.45 -9.19 -14.34
CA TRP A 63 1.70 -8.32 -15.50
C TRP A 63 0.53 -7.40 -15.86
N ASN A 64 -0.54 -7.39 -15.07
CA ASN A 64 -1.76 -6.63 -15.37
C ASN A 64 -2.38 -6.97 -16.72
N LEU A 65 -2.28 -8.22 -17.14
CA LEU A 65 -2.91 -8.68 -18.37
C LEU A 65 -4.43 -8.52 -18.29
N PRO A 66 -5.16 -8.39 -19.42
CA PRO A 66 -6.61 -8.18 -19.41
C PRO A 66 -7.36 -9.17 -18.52
N ASP A 67 -6.96 -10.44 -18.53
CA ASP A 67 -7.60 -11.54 -17.81
C ASP A 67 -7.14 -11.67 -16.34
N ASP A 68 -6.12 -10.90 -15.90
CA ASP A 68 -5.69 -10.92 -14.51
C ASP A 68 -6.78 -10.36 -13.60
N LYS A 69 -7.23 -11.15 -12.64
CA LYS A 69 -8.25 -10.74 -11.65
C LYS A 69 -7.74 -9.68 -10.68
N VAL A 70 -6.44 -9.67 -10.44
CA VAL A 70 -5.76 -8.70 -9.57
C VAL A 70 -4.91 -7.80 -10.42
N LYS A 71 -5.06 -6.49 -10.23
CA LYS A 71 -4.23 -5.48 -10.87
C LYS A 71 -3.33 -4.85 -9.83
N VAL A 72 -2.07 -4.66 -10.18
CA VAL A 72 -1.06 -4.05 -9.32
C VAL A 72 -0.66 -2.71 -9.89
N ILE A 73 -0.75 -1.66 -9.09
CA ILE A 73 -0.28 -0.33 -9.43
C ILE A 73 0.90 -0.02 -8.51
N PHE A 74 2.09 0.01 -9.08
CA PHE A 74 3.30 0.33 -8.33
C PHE A 74 3.57 1.83 -8.40
N VAL A 75 3.60 2.47 -7.23
CA VAL A 75 3.79 3.92 -7.09
C VAL A 75 5.12 4.17 -6.38
N PRO A 76 6.23 4.33 -7.13
CA PRO A 76 7.56 4.48 -6.56
C PRO A 76 7.92 5.92 -6.18
N CYS A 77 6.94 6.79 -6.00
CA CYS A 77 7.11 8.20 -5.72
C CYS A 77 6.09 8.71 -4.71
N TYR A 78 6.28 9.91 -4.21
CA TYR A 78 5.30 10.55 -3.34
C TYR A 78 4.05 10.99 -4.13
N LEU A 79 2.89 10.82 -3.51
CA LEU A 79 1.61 11.29 -4.03
C LEU A 79 1.42 12.78 -3.66
N ASP A 80 2.04 13.64 -4.44
CA ASP A 80 2.02 15.10 -4.26
C ASP A 80 1.06 15.83 -5.22
N GLY A 81 0.29 15.08 -5.99
CA GLY A 81 -0.62 15.58 -7.01
C GLY A 81 0.00 15.74 -8.39
N ALA A 82 1.29 15.46 -8.55
CA ALA A 82 2.02 15.53 -9.82
C ALA A 82 2.84 14.25 -10.10
N ASP A 83 2.44 13.14 -9.48
CA ASP A 83 3.16 11.86 -9.53
C ASP A 83 3.13 11.16 -10.90
N GLY A 84 2.24 11.59 -11.80
CA GLY A 84 2.12 11.01 -13.15
C GLY A 84 1.42 9.64 -13.20
N ILE A 85 0.85 9.18 -12.09
CA ILE A 85 0.08 7.93 -11.97
C ILE A 85 -1.36 8.27 -11.63
N PHE A 86 -1.60 8.77 -10.41
CA PHE A 86 -2.91 9.19 -9.94
C PHE A 86 -3.13 10.69 -10.08
N ASN A 87 -2.08 11.50 -9.98
CA ASN A 87 -2.12 12.95 -9.94
C ASN A 87 -3.07 13.48 -8.85
N MET A 88 -3.10 12.77 -7.73
CA MET A 88 -3.90 13.09 -6.56
C MET A 88 -3.00 13.18 -5.33
N HIS A 89 -3.33 14.07 -4.40
CA HIS A 89 -2.66 14.07 -3.11
C HIS A 89 -2.98 12.82 -2.31
N TYR A 90 -2.06 12.40 -1.46
CA TYR A 90 -2.17 11.18 -0.67
C TYR A 90 -3.50 11.03 0.05
N TYR A 91 -3.98 12.08 0.71
CA TYR A 91 -5.24 12.02 1.46
C TYR A 91 -6.47 11.92 0.56
N ASP A 92 -6.43 12.56 -0.62
CA ASP A 92 -7.52 12.44 -1.60
C ASP A 92 -7.63 11.02 -2.17
N LEU A 93 -6.49 10.34 -2.30
CA LEU A 93 -6.46 8.94 -2.70
C LEU A 93 -6.86 8.02 -1.55
N LEU A 94 -6.39 8.30 -0.32
CA LEU A 94 -6.61 7.47 0.86
C LEU A 94 -8.10 7.27 1.15
N ILE A 95 -8.92 8.31 1.08
CA ILE A 95 -10.37 8.21 1.34
C ILE A 95 -11.11 7.28 0.36
N GLY A 96 -10.53 7.01 -0.80
CA GLY A 96 -11.06 6.08 -1.81
C GLY A 96 -10.62 4.63 -1.61
N MET A 97 -9.75 4.35 -0.64
CA MET A 97 -9.29 2.98 -0.39
C MET A 97 -10.29 2.21 0.47
N ASP A 98 -10.41 0.92 0.21
CA ASP A 98 -11.25 0.01 1.00
C ASP A 98 -10.51 -0.49 2.24
N LEU A 99 -9.22 -0.80 2.10
CA LEU A 99 -8.36 -1.35 3.14
C LEU A 99 -6.92 -0.91 2.89
N THR A 100 -6.19 -0.59 3.96
CA THR A 100 -4.76 -0.27 3.89
C THR A 100 -3.94 -1.30 4.65
N VAL A 101 -2.69 -1.51 4.22
CA VAL A 101 -1.77 -2.46 4.85
C VAL A 101 -0.44 -1.80 5.16
N TYR A 102 -0.09 -1.78 6.43
CA TYR A 102 1.15 -1.20 6.97
C TYR A 102 1.93 -2.28 7.71
N ALA A 103 2.57 -3.17 6.97
CA ALA A 103 3.30 -4.32 7.48
C ALA A 103 4.64 -3.91 8.12
N SER A 104 4.61 -2.99 9.08
CA SER A 104 5.81 -2.43 9.72
C SER A 104 6.65 -3.50 10.39
N TYR A 105 7.95 -3.47 10.15
CA TYR A 105 8.93 -4.24 10.91
C TYR A 105 9.40 -3.47 12.16
N TYR A 106 9.52 -2.15 12.05
CA TYR A 106 9.76 -1.24 13.15
C TYR A 106 9.20 0.14 12.79
N GLU A 107 8.30 0.63 13.59
CA GLU A 107 7.70 1.96 13.43
C GLU A 107 7.48 2.55 14.83
N PRO A 108 8.20 3.60 15.25
CA PRO A 108 8.08 4.15 16.59
C PRO A 108 6.66 4.52 16.99
N TRP A 109 5.88 5.10 16.07
CA TRP A 109 4.45 5.33 16.27
C TRP A 109 3.63 4.69 15.17
N GLY A 110 3.70 5.18 13.93
CA GLY A 110 2.88 4.78 12.80
C GLY A 110 1.78 5.80 12.53
N TYR A 111 2.15 6.93 11.94
CA TYR A 111 1.18 7.96 11.56
C TYR A 111 0.29 7.49 10.41
N THR A 112 0.81 6.72 9.48
CA THR A 112 0.05 6.25 8.31
C THR A 112 -1.16 5.36 8.67
N PRO A 113 -1.07 4.37 9.57
CA PRO A 113 -2.26 3.66 10.02
C PRO A 113 -3.20 4.54 10.86
N LEU A 114 -2.68 5.50 11.64
CA LEU A 114 -3.51 6.47 12.36
C LEU A 114 -4.28 7.36 11.37
N GLU A 115 -3.63 7.86 10.33
CA GLU A 115 -4.26 8.63 9.27
C GLU A 115 -5.33 7.82 8.54
N SER A 116 -5.07 6.53 8.30
CA SER A 116 -6.04 5.64 7.67
C SER A 116 -7.35 5.57 8.46
N VAL A 117 -7.30 5.30 9.74
CA VAL A 117 -8.51 5.23 10.58
C VAL A 117 -9.17 6.59 10.73
N ALA A 118 -8.42 7.69 10.80
CA ALA A 118 -8.95 9.04 10.83
C ALA A 118 -9.77 9.39 9.57
N PHE A 119 -9.47 8.76 8.44
CA PHE A 119 -10.25 8.86 7.21
C PHE A 119 -11.24 7.70 7.03
N HIS A 120 -11.55 6.97 8.09
CA HIS A 120 -12.51 5.86 8.10
C HIS A 120 -12.08 4.71 7.16
N VAL A 121 -10.79 4.53 6.94
CA VAL A 121 -10.26 3.41 6.16
C VAL A 121 -9.69 2.37 7.10
N PRO A 122 -10.26 1.16 7.16
CA PRO A 122 -9.73 0.08 7.97
C PRO A 122 -8.30 -0.26 7.58
N CYS A 123 -7.51 -0.69 8.55
CA CYS A 123 -6.11 -0.98 8.26
C CYS A 123 -5.60 -2.26 8.92
N ILE A 124 -4.55 -2.82 8.31
CA ILE A 124 -3.75 -3.90 8.88
C ILE A 124 -2.40 -3.30 9.26
N THR A 125 -2.01 -3.45 10.52
CA THR A 125 -0.70 -3.04 11.04
C THR A 125 -0.06 -4.16 11.84
N THR A 126 1.06 -3.91 12.51
CA THR A 126 1.75 -4.91 13.33
C THR A 126 1.93 -4.42 14.77
N ASN A 127 2.20 -5.34 15.68
CA ASN A 127 2.60 -5.03 17.05
C ASN A 127 3.99 -4.39 17.16
N LEU A 128 4.74 -4.25 16.06
CA LEU A 128 6.02 -3.54 16.00
C LEU A 128 5.87 -2.06 15.66
N SER A 129 4.62 -1.57 15.57
CA SER A 129 4.30 -0.15 15.54
C SER A 129 3.70 0.30 16.86
N GLY A 130 4.03 1.52 17.30
CA GLY A 130 3.45 2.12 18.51
C GLY A 130 1.93 2.24 18.40
N PHE A 131 1.40 2.59 17.21
CA PHE A 131 -0.03 2.62 16.93
C PHE A 131 -0.69 1.25 17.13
N GLY A 132 -0.09 0.17 16.61
CA GLY A 132 -0.63 -1.19 16.78
C GLY A 132 -0.67 -1.61 18.26
N LEU A 133 0.38 -1.32 19.01
CA LEU A 133 0.40 -1.57 20.45
C LEU A 133 -0.66 -0.76 21.20
N TRP A 134 -0.83 0.51 20.83
CA TRP A 134 -1.86 1.37 21.42
C TRP A 134 -3.27 0.85 21.13
N VAL A 135 -3.55 0.41 19.89
CA VAL A 135 -4.85 -0.21 19.53
C VAL A 135 -5.12 -1.46 20.39
N ASN A 136 -4.14 -2.35 20.54
CA ASN A 136 -4.29 -3.53 21.38
C ASN A 136 -4.60 -3.15 22.85
N GLN A 137 -3.93 -2.12 23.36
CA GLN A 137 -4.20 -1.62 24.69
C GLN A 137 -5.61 -1.02 24.82
N LEU A 138 -6.04 -0.24 23.83
CA LEU A 138 -7.37 0.38 23.80
C LEU A 138 -8.48 -0.66 23.78
N LEU A 139 -8.32 -1.72 22.97
CA LEU A 139 -9.30 -2.80 22.83
C LEU A 139 -9.22 -3.84 23.97
N GLY A 140 -8.13 -3.88 24.73
CA GLY A 140 -7.87 -4.92 25.74
C GLY A 140 -7.62 -6.32 25.16
N LYS A 141 -7.35 -6.40 23.87
CA LYS A 141 -7.05 -7.61 23.09
C LYS A 141 -6.22 -7.26 21.85
N ASP A 142 -5.71 -8.25 21.14
CA ASP A 142 -5.15 -8.01 19.81
C ASP A 142 -6.27 -7.55 18.85
N GLY A 143 -6.04 -6.44 18.15
CA GLY A 143 -7.00 -5.88 17.20
C GLY A 143 -7.26 -6.83 16.03
N GLU A 144 -8.51 -7.02 15.70
CA GLU A 144 -8.99 -7.81 14.57
C GLU A 144 -9.58 -6.91 13.49
N LEU A 145 -9.65 -7.40 12.26
CA LEU A 145 -10.19 -6.63 11.13
C LEU A 145 -11.61 -6.11 11.40
N THR A 146 -12.42 -6.89 12.09
CA THR A 146 -13.79 -6.54 12.51
C THR A 146 -13.86 -5.43 13.55
N ASP A 147 -12.74 -5.07 14.16
CA ASP A 147 -12.62 -3.92 15.06
C ASP A 147 -12.19 -2.64 14.32
N GLY A 148 -11.96 -2.73 13.00
CA GLY A 148 -11.47 -1.63 12.16
C GLY A 148 -9.95 -1.60 11.97
N VAL A 149 -9.20 -2.21 12.88
CA VAL A 149 -7.74 -2.31 12.81
C VAL A 149 -7.30 -3.73 13.15
N GLN A 150 -6.71 -4.41 12.19
CA GLN A 150 -6.05 -5.70 12.42
C GLN A 150 -4.61 -5.47 12.88
N VAL A 151 -4.25 -5.98 14.06
CA VAL A 151 -2.87 -5.95 14.55
C VAL A 151 -2.25 -7.33 14.43
N VAL A 152 -1.37 -7.48 13.45
CA VAL A 152 -0.67 -8.76 13.20
C VAL A 152 0.53 -8.89 14.13
N ARG A 153 0.62 -10.01 14.82
CA ARG A 153 1.76 -10.30 15.68
C ARG A 153 3.00 -10.63 14.85
N ARG A 154 3.97 -9.76 14.88
CA ARG A 154 5.24 -9.88 14.16
C ARG A 154 6.41 -10.01 15.13
N THR A 155 7.38 -10.85 14.76
CA THR A 155 8.66 -11.05 15.43
C THR A 155 9.76 -11.16 14.37
N ASP A 156 11.02 -11.26 14.78
CA ASP A 156 12.15 -11.42 13.87
C ASP A 156 12.13 -12.75 13.09
N TYR A 157 11.31 -13.71 13.51
CA TYR A 157 11.40 -15.10 13.04
C TYR A 157 10.12 -15.62 12.37
N ASN A 158 9.03 -14.83 12.31
CA ASN A 158 7.73 -15.31 11.84
C ASN A 158 7.23 -14.62 10.55
N SER A 159 8.13 -14.22 9.66
CA SER A 159 7.78 -13.47 8.44
C SER A 159 6.76 -14.20 7.54
N SER A 160 6.83 -15.53 7.44
CA SER A 160 5.87 -16.31 6.65
C SER A 160 4.49 -16.29 7.27
N GLU A 161 4.39 -16.46 8.60
CA GLU A 161 3.12 -16.41 9.34
C GLU A 161 2.47 -15.01 9.25
N VAL A 162 3.29 -13.95 9.28
CA VAL A 162 2.82 -12.58 9.08
C VAL A 162 2.24 -12.39 7.68
N ALA A 163 2.93 -12.90 6.64
CA ALA A 163 2.43 -12.84 5.27
C ALA A 163 1.10 -13.60 5.11
N ASP A 164 0.99 -14.78 5.71
CA ASP A 164 -0.25 -15.56 5.72
C ASP A 164 -1.37 -14.84 6.48
N ALA A 165 -1.10 -14.27 7.63
CA ALA A 165 -2.09 -13.50 8.40
C ALA A 165 -2.61 -12.28 7.62
N ILE A 166 -1.72 -11.54 6.93
CA ILE A 166 -2.11 -10.42 6.07
C ILE A 166 -2.96 -10.92 4.89
N LYS A 167 -2.53 -11.97 4.21
CA LYS A 167 -3.28 -12.60 3.11
C LYS A 167 -4.68 -13.00 3.56
N ASP A 168 -4.79 -13.67 4.70
CA ASP A 168 -6.07 -14.16 5.23
C ASP A 168 -6.99 -12.98 5.60
N ALA A 169 -6.46 -11.92 6.20
CA ALA A 169 -7.20 -10.71 6.51
C ALA A 169 -7.70 -9.99 5.24
N VAL A 170 -6.86 -9.82 4.22
CA VAL A 170 -7.26 -9.22 2.93
C VAL A 170 -8.32 -10.08 2.24
N THR A 171 -8.16 -11.41 2.27
CA THR A 171 -9.13 -12.35 1.69
C THR A 171 -10.47 -12.27 2.42
N ALA A 172 -10.46 -12.23 3.75
CA ALA A 172 -11.67 -12.06 4.55
C ALA A 172 -12.38 -10.75 4.24
N TYR A 173 -11.62 -9.64 4.15
CA TYR A 173 -12.20 -8.33 3.80
C TYR A 173 -12.86 -8.34 2.43
N ALA A 174 -12.21 -8.94 1.44
CA ALA A 174 -12.74 -9.05 0.08
C ALA A 174 -14.03 -9.88 -0.01
N ALA A 175 -14.31 -10.71 0.99
CA ALA A 175 -15.53 -11.52 1.08
C ALA A 175 -16.70 -10.81 1.81
N PHE A 176 -16.46 -9.66 2.45
CA PHE A 176 -17.51 -8.93 3.15
C PHE A 176 -18.51 -8.30 2.19
N THR A 177 -19.76 -8.30 2.63
CA THR A 177 -20.80 -7.52 1.97
C THR A 177 -20.54 -6.00 2.14
N PRO A 178 -21.11 -5.15 1.27
CA PRO A 178 -20.97 -3.69 1.43
C PRO A 178 -21.41 -3.21 2.82
N GLN A 179 -22.43 -3.81 3.41
CA GLN A 179 -22.91 -3.45 4.75
C GLN A 179 -21.93 -3.83 5.87
N GLU A 180 -21.25 -4.96 5.73
CA GLU A 180 -20.20 -5.38 6.67
C GLU A 180 -18.98 -4.49 6.54
N ALA A 181 -18.53 -4.20 5.32
CA ALA A 181 -17.43 -3.28 5.06
C ALA A 181 -17.70 -1.88 5.66
N GLU A 182 -18.90 -1.35 5.49
CA GLU A 182 -19.31 -0.07 6.07
C GLU A 182 -19.26 -0.08 7.60
N LYS A 183 -19.72 -1.15 8.25
CA LYS A 183 -19.60 -1.30 9.71
C LYS A 183 -18.15 -1.28 10.17
N ILE A 184 -17.25 -1.92 9.42
CA ILE A 184 -15.82 -1.95 9.75
C ILE A 184 -15.20 -0.56 9.57
N ARG A 185 -15.60 0.20 8.55
CA ARG A 185 -15.18 1.59 8.35
C ARG A 185 -15.60 2.48 9.53
N HIS A 186 -16.82 2.34 10.03
CA HIS A 186 -17.26 3.05 11.24
C HIS A 186 -16.43 2.65 12.47
N LYS A 187 -16.18 1.37 12.65
CA LYS A 187 -15.32 0.87 13.73
C LYS A 187 -13.90 1.43 13.68
N ALA A 188 -13.33 1.54 12.48
CA ALA A 188 -12.02 2.16 12.29
C ALA A 188 -12.03 3.63 12.75
N ALA A 189 -13.11 4.36 12.49
CA ALA A 189 -13.25 5.75 12.92
C ALA A 189 -13.44 5.92 14.44
N ASP A 190 -13.88 4.86 15.13
CA ASP A 190 -14.08 4.87 16.58
C ASP A 190 -12.76 4.58 17.36
N ILE A 191 -11.71 4.15 16.66
CA ILE A 191 -10.37 3.96 17.20
C ILE A 191 -9.66 5.31 17.41
#